data_0214c8a86c78998ddf75fe80469ded18
#
_entry.id   0214c8a86c78998ddf75fe80469ded18
#
_cell.length_a   1.000
_cell.length_b   1.000
_cell.length_c   1.000
_cell.angle_alpha   90.00
_cell.angle_beta   90.00
_cell.angle_gamma   90.00
#
_symmetry.space_group_name_H-M   'P 1'
#
loop_
_entity.id
_entity.type
_entity.pdbx_description
1 polymer ?
#
loop_
_entity_poly.entity_id
_entity_poly.type
_entity_poly.pdbx_seq_one_letter_code
_entity_poly.pdbx_strand_id
1 'polypeptide(L)'
;MEALRIIKDEHRNLWRLAITLDQVIEEMEQTQKADPAFIGSVLDYFEHFMDGCHHRKEDEHLFRLLRLRSDSAAPLLDRLQAEHRNAPHNLAALRQQLADTVAGRSTVGGLTEALRLYLNDQKAHIRTEEQDIYPLAREVLTPADWAEIDAAFLDNDDPVFGSAARAEFRELFHKVASLAPVSVGLGGSTAGELQSSTTSAEVLLKVDGLESCYGRIKALKGISLEVRRGETVALVGANGAGKTTFLRALSGVQPMSAGHIFFDGEDISKLRADMRMRRGICQSPEGRQVFGPLSIEDNLRLGAYTQPKQQVEGDLEKIYAMFPILKEKRKLPAGTLSGGQQQMLAIGRALMGRPKLLLLDEPSMGLAPLLVEEVFNVVKTLKSQGMSIVLAEQNAFSALAIADRGYVLETGNITLTGSGRELIEDEQVRAAYLGM
;
A
#
# COMPACT_ATOMS: atom_id res chain seq x y z
N MET A 1 20.05 7.02 11.95
CA MET A 1 19.48 5.87 11.19
C MET A 1 18.64 6.35 10.01
N GLU A 2 19.09 7.40 9.36
CA GLU A 2 18.48 7.95 8.14
C GLU A 2 18.65 7.00 6.95
N ALA A 3 19.79 6.31 6.86
CA ALA A 3 20.04 5.30 5.82
C ALA A 3 18.95 4.24 5.74
N LEU A 4 18.48 3.69 6.88
CA LEU A 4 17.40 2.70 6.85
C LEU A 4 16.06 3.27 6.34
N ARG A 5 15.85 4.58 6.48
CA ARG A 5 14.68 5.24 5.88
C ARG A 5 14.85 5.31 4.36
N ILE A 6 16.03 5.74 3.90
CA ILE A 6 16.36 5.84 2.47
C ILE A 6 16.26 4.46 1.81
N ILE A 7 16.91 3.45 2.35
CA ILE A 7 16.88 2.08 1.83
C ILE A 7 15.44 1.55 1.72
N LYS A 8 14.60 1.77 2.74
CA LYS A 8 13.19 1.37 2.70
C LYS A 8 12.37 2.13 1.67
N ASP A 9 12.68 3.40 1.42
CA ASP A 9 12.04 4.19 0.37
C ASP A 9 12.44 3.65 -1.01
N GLU A 10 13.71 3.27 -1.21
CA GLU A 10 14.21 2.62 -2.41
C GLU A 10 13.56 1.25 -2.63
N HIS A 11 13.46 0.42 -1.59
CA HIS A 11 12.73 -0.85 -1.66
C HIS A 11 11.25 -0.66 -2.04
N ARG A 12 10.60 0.39 -1.52
CA ARG A 12 9.23 0.73 -1.90
C ARG A 12 9.11 1.05 -3.38
N ASN A 13 10.09 1.76 -3.94
CA ASN A 13 10.14 2.09 -5.37
C ASN A 13 10.34 0.82 -6.22
N LEU A 14 11.21 -0.08 -5.78
CA LEU A 14 11.39 -1.38 -6.42
C LEU A 14 10.12 -2.24 -6.42
N TRP A 15 9.39 -2.23 -5.31
CA TRP A 15 8.10 -2.92 -5.23
C TRP A 15 7.10 -2.35 -6.22
N ARG A 16 7.04 -1.03 -6.38
CA ARG A 16 6.19 -0.38 -7.40
C ARG A 16 6.53 -0.87 -8.81
N LEU A 17 7.82 -0.90 -9.12
CA LEU A 17 8.30 -1.37 -10.41
C LEU A 17 8.00 -2.87 -10.61
N ALA A 18 8.22 -3.70 -9.59
CA ALA A 18 7.95 -5.13 -9.63
C ALA A 18 6.46 -5.43 -9.86
N ILE A 19 5.55 -4.71 -9.19
CA ILE A 19 4.10 -4.85 -9.40
C ILE A 19 3.73 -4.45 -10.83
N THR A 20 4.29 -3.37 -11.35
CA THR A 20 4.02 -2.94 -12.74
C THR A 20 4.51 -3.99 -13.74
N LEU A 21 5.70 -4.56 -13.50
CA LEU A 21 6.23 -5.61 -14.36
C LEU A 21 5.41 -6.90 -14.29
N ASP A 22 4.92 -7.31 -13.11
CA ASP A 22 4.01 -8.47 -12.97
C ASP A 22 2.79 -8.36 -13.88
N GLN A 23 2.25 -7.17 -14.06
CA GLN A 23 1.07 -6.94 -14.89
C GLN A 23 1.37 -6.86 -16.37
N VAL A 24 2.52 -6.27 -16.73
CA VAL A 24 3.01 -6.36 -18.12
C VAL A 24 3.20 -7.83 -18.48
N ILE A 25 3.69 -8.65 -17.55
CA ILE A 25 3.81 -10.10 -17.73
C ILE A 25 2.43 -10.74 -17.96
N GLU A 26 1.42 -10.40 -17.17
CA GLU A 26 0.05 -10.91 -17.35
C GLU A 26 -0.54 -10.48 -18.71
N GLU A 27 -0.34 -9.22 -19.11
CA GLU A 27 -0.76 -8.72 -20.43
C GLU A 27 -0.02 -9.44 -21.56
N MET A 28 1.27 -9.68 -21.41
CA MET A 28 2.08 -10.45 -22.39
C MET A 28 1.57 -11.88 -22.53
N GLU A 29 1.21 -12.55 -21.44
CA GLU A 29 0.63 -13.91 -21.46
C GLU A 29 -0.72 -13.95 -22.19
N GLN A 30 -1.55 -12.91 -21.99
CA GLN A 30 -2.86 -12.80 -22.66
C GLN A 30 -2.75 -12.44 -24.12
N THR A 31 -1.88 -11.48 -24.47
CA THR A 31 -1.77 -10.93 -25.82
C THR A 31 -0.75 -11.67 -26.69
N GLN A 32 0.12 -12.48 -26.08
CA GLN A 32 1.28 -13.12 -26.71
C GLN A 32 2.22 -12.12 -27.42
N LYS A 33 2.29 -10.87 -26.89
CA LYS A 33 3.18 -9.80 -27.38
C LYS A 33 4.05 -9.29 -26.25
N ALA A 34 5.35 -9.14 -26.52
CA ALA A 34 6.27 -8.47 -25.61
C ALA A 34 6.29 -6.95 -25.87
N ASP A 35 6.56 -6.17 -24.83
CA ASP A 35 6.93 -4.75 -24.93
C ASP A 35 8.43 -4.61 -24.65
N PRO A 36 9.28 -4.67 -25.68
CA PRO A 36 10.73 -4.67 -25.50
C PRO A 36 11.25 -3.36 -24.93
N ALA A 37 10.61 -2.24 -25.25
CA ALA A 37 11.05 -0.92 -24.79
C ALA A 37 10.84 -0.79 -23.28
N PHE A 38 9.68 -1.21 -22.77
CA PHE A 38 9.39 -1.19 -21.35
C PHE A 38 10.29 -2.17 -20.58
N ILE A 39 10.37 -3.43 -21.01
CA ILE A 39 11.20 -4.43 -20.33
C ILE A 39 12.66 -4.00 -20.33
N GLY A 40 13.16 -3.47 -21.47
CA GLY A 40 14.52 -2.96 -21.58
C GLY A 40 14.78 -1.85 -20.54
N SER A 41 13.89 -0.87 -20.44
CA SER A 41 14.02 0.23 -19.46
C SER A 41 13.97 -0.25 -18.01
N VAL A 42 13.17 -1.29 -17.70
CA VAL A 42 13.15 -1.92 -16.37
C VAL A 42 14.50 -2.59 -16.06
N LEU A 43 15.04 -3.34 -17.01
CA LEU A 43 16.36 -3.99 -16.86
C LEU A 43 17.48 -2.95 -16.73
N ASP A 44 17.40 -1.82 -17.44
CA ASP A 44 18.35 -0.69 -17.32
C ASP A 44 18.30 -0.08 -15.91
N TYR A 45 17.12 0.08 -15.32
CA TYR A 45 16.96 0.57 -13.97
C TYR A 45 17.59 -0.38 -12.94
N PHE A 46 17.33 -1.68 -13.03
CA PHE A 46 17.95 -2.65 -12.14
C PHE A 46 19.47 -2.63 -12.23
N GLU A 47 20.03 -2.59 -13.44
CA GLU A 47 21.47 -2.57 -13.66
C GLU A 47 22.14 -1.30 -13.11
N HIS A 48 21.60 -0.12 -13.44
CA HIS A 48 22.25 1.14 -13.09
C HIS A 48 22.02 1.57 -11.64
N PHE A 49 20.80 1.37 -11.11
CA PHE A 49 20.49 1.83 -9.77
C PHE A 49 20.66 0.72 -8.73
N MET A 50 20.06 -0.44 -8.93
CA MET A 50 20.16 -1.51 -7.93
C MET A 50 21.58 -2.04 -7.82
N ASP A 51 22.12 -2.57 -8.89
CA ASP A 51 23.45 -3.19 -8.87
C ASP A 51 24.56 -2.13 -8.80
N GLY A 52 24.40 -1.04 -9.54
CA GLY A 52 25.42 0.02 -9.63
C GLY A 52 25.50 0.93 -8.39
N CYS A 53 24.44 1.09 -7.62
CA CYS A 53 24.37 2.05 -6.52
C CYS A 53 23.92 1.39 -5.21
N HIS A 54 22.71 0.85 -5.15
CA HIS A 54 22.06 0.37 -3.94
C HIS A 54 22.83 -0.83 -3.31
N HIS A 55 22.92 -1.96 -3.97
CA HIS A 55 23.61 -3.16 -3.48
C HIS A 55 25.08 -2.89 -3.13
N ARG A 56 25.75 -2.05 -3.94
CA ARG A 56 27.14 -1.69 -3.65
C ARG A 56 27.28 -0.95 -2.30
N LYS A 57 26.37 -0.01 -2.00
CA LYS A 57 26.41 0.71 -0.72
C LYS A 57 26.05 -0.18 0.47
N GLU A 58 25.15 -1.13 0.28
CA GLU A 58 24.88 -2.13 1.31
C GLU A 58 26.10 -2.99 1.60
N ASP A 59 26.74 -3.53 0.56
CA ASP A 59 27.94 -4.35 0.71
C ASP A 59 29.11 -3.59 1.35
N GLU A 60 29.39 -2.38 0.86
CA GLU A 60 30.54 -1.57 1.28
C GLU A 60 30.40 -0.96 2.68
N HIS A 61 29.17 -0.67 3.11
CA HIS A 61 28.93 0.02 4.39
C HIS A 61 28.13 -0.85 5.36
N LEU A 62 26.86 -1.19 5.06
CA LEU A 62 25.98 -1.89 6.00
C LEU A 62 26.48 -3.30 6.32
N PHE A 63 26.70 -4.13 5.30
CA PHE A 63 27.07 -5.54 5.48
C PHE A 63 28.49 -5.67 6.04
N ARG A 64 29.42 -4.81 5.59
CA ARG A 64 30.78 -4.77 6.13
C ARG A 64 30.78 -4.47 7.65
N LEU A 65 30.05 -3.45 8.09
CA LEU A 65 29.99 -3.09 9.50
C LEU A 65 29.25 -4.12 10.32
N LEU A 66 28.15 -4.67 9.78
CA LEU A 66 27.40 -5.73 10.45
C LEU A 66 28.26 -6.98 10.67
N ARG A 67 29.08 -7.38 9.69
CA ARG A 67 30.02 -8.50 9.79
C ARG A 67 31.08 -8.28 10.88
N LEU A 68 31.50 -7.03 11.10
CA LEU A 68 32.44 -6.67 12.19
C LEU A 68 31.82 -6.74 13.59
N ARG A 69 30.48 -6.65 13.68
CA ARG A 69 29.75 -6.60 14.96
C ARG A 69 29.05 -7.91 15.32
N SER A 70 28.83 -8.80 14.36
CA SER A 70 28.05 -10.03 14.58
C SER A 70 28.55 -11.18 13.69
N ASP A 71 29.23 -12.15 14.31
CA ASP A 71 29.63 -13.38 13.63
C ASP A 71 28.42 -14.21 13.17
N SER A 72 27.30 -14.13 13.86
CA SER A 72 26.07 -14.84 13.52
C SER A 72 25.43 -14.33 12.23
N ALA A 73 25.73 -13.10 11.79
CA ALA A 73 25.26 -12.54 10.53
C ALA A 73 25.98 -13.14 9.31
N ALA A 74 27.20 -13.68 9.48
CA ALA A 74 28.06 -14.06 8.36
C ALA A 74 27.40 -14.99 7.31
N PRO A 75 26.71 -16.09 7.67
CA PRO A 75 26.10 -16.96 6.66
C PRO A 75 25.03 -16.27 5.82
N LEU A 76 24.24 -15.37 6.45
CA LEU A 76 23.18 -14.64 5.78
C LEU A 76 23.76 -13.56 4.85
N LEU A 77 24.76 -12.83 5.32
CA LEU A 77 25.48 -11.83 4.53
C LEU A 77 26.22 -12.47 3.35
N ASP A 78 26.82 -13.66 3.52
CA ASP A 78 27.49 -14.39 2.43
C ASP A 78 26.49 -14.76 1.32
N ARG A 79 25.27 -15.15 1.69
CA ARG A 79 24.20 -15.44 0.73
C ARG A 79 23.78 -14.18 -0.03
N LEU A 80 23.42 -13.10 0.65
CA LEU A 80 22.99 -11.85 0.03
C LEU A 80 24.06 -11.28 -0.88
N GLN A 81 25.33 -11.25 -0.43
CA GLN A 81 26.45 -10.82 -1.26
C GLN A 81 26.68 -11.74 -2.48
N ALA A 82 26.36 -13.03 -2.39
CA ALA A 82 26.40 -13.91 -3.56
C ALA A 82 25.27 -13.57 -4.55
N GLU A 83 24.08 -13.23 -4.06
CA GLU A 83 22.97 -12.75 -4.87
C GLU A 83 23.35 -11.44 -5.59
N HIS A 84 23.94 -10.44 -4.90
CA HIS A 84 24.46 -9.19 -5.50
C HIS A 84 25.48 -9.47 -6.59
N ARG A 85 26.46 -10.35 -6.36
CA ARG A 85 27.46 -10.71 -7.38
C ARG A 85 26.89 -11.38 -8.61
N ASN A 86 25.78 -12.12 -8.47
CA ASN A 86 25.12 -12.83 -9.56
C ASN A 86 24.11 -11.94 -10.32
N ALA A 87 23.66 -10.83 -9.75
CA ALA A 87 22.63 -9.97 -10.33
C ALA A 87 22.97 -9.48 -11.76
N PRO A 88 24.20 -9.01 -12.08
CA PRO A 88 24.54 -8.63 -13.45
C PRO A 88 24.44 -9.77 -14.45
N HIS A 89 24.77 -11.01 -14.03
CA HIS A 89 24.66 -12.20 -14.89
C HIS A 89 23.19 -12.52 -15.17
N ASN A 90 22.34 -12.46 -14.16
CA ASN A 90 20.89 -12.70 -14.29
C ASN A 90 20.24 -11.64 -15.22
N LEU A 91 20.62 -10.36 -15.09
CA LEU A 91 20.14 -9.30 -15.98
C LEU A 91 20.59 -9.49 -17.43
N ALA A 92 21.86 -9.91 -17.65
CA ALA A 92 22.35 -10.20 -18.98
C ALA A 92 21.60 -11.37 -19.64
N ALA A 93 21.26 -12.41 -18.86
CA ALA A 93 20.44 -13.53 -19.33
C ALA A 93 19.02 -13.11 -19.73
N LEU A 94 18.37 -12.23 -18.93
CA LEU A 94 17.06 -11.67 -19.26
C LEU A 94 17.09 -10.80 -20.51
N ARG A 95 18.14 -9.97 -20.70
CA ARG A 95 18.32 -9.18 -21.92
C ARG A 95 18.45 -10.05 -23.16
N GLN A 96 19.22 -11.15 -23.05
CA GLN A 96 19.36 -12.12 -24.13
C GLN A 96 18.02 -12.80 -24.45
N GLN A 97 17.27 -13.20 -23.40
CA GLN A 97 15.95 -13.80 -23.57
C GLN A 97 14.95 -12.83 -24.24
N LEU A 98 14.98 -11.56 -23.85
CA LEU A 98 14.18 -10.50 -24.48
C LEU A 98 14.54 -10.35 -25.96
N ALA A 99 15.84 -10.24 -26.30
CA ALA A 99 16.33 -10.13 -27.68
C ALA A 99 15.93 -11.35 -28.52
N ASP A 100 16.01 -12.55 -27.96
CA ASP A 100 15.63 -13.78 -28.65
C ASP A 100 14.12 -13.86 -28.89
N THR A 101 13.31 -13.37 -27.93
CA THR A 101 11.85 -13.30 -28.07
C THR A 101 11.45 -12.31 -29.16
N VAL A 102 12.06 -11.12 -29.19
CA VAL A 102 11.84 -10.10 -30.24
C VAL A 102 12.22 -10.62 -31.62
N ALA A 103 13.33 -11.38 -31.72
CA ALA A 103 13.79 -11.98 -32.96
C ALA A 103 13.04 -13.27 -33.36
N GLY A 104 12.05 -13.71 -32.59
CA GLY A 104 11.28 -14.92 -32.84
C GLY A 104 12.05 -16.25 -32.61
N ARG A 105 13.18 -16.18 -31.89
CA ARG A 105 13.98 -17.34 -31.51
C ARG A 105 13.55 -17.99 -30.20
N SER A 106 12.76 -17.25 -29.39
CA SER A 106 12.17 -17.72 -28.15
C SER A 106 10.68 -17.32 -28.09
N THR A 107 9.94 -17.95 -27.17
CA THR A 107 8.51 -17.68 -26.97
C THR A 107 8.30 -16.58 -25.95
N VAL A 108 7.15 -15.89 -26.03
CA VAL A 108 6.72 -14.93 -25.00
C VAL A 108 6.58 -15.62 -23.65
N GLY A 109 6.04 -16.86 -23.61
CA GLY A 109 5.93 -17.65 -22.38
C GLY A 109 7.27 -17.94 -21.70
N GLY A 110 8.33 -18.21 -22.47
CA GLY A 110 9.68 -18.39 -21.91
C GLY A 110 10.24 -17.10 -21.29
N LEU A 111 9.97 -15.95 -21.92
CA LEU A 111 10.35 -14.64 -21.38
C LEU A 111 9.57 -14.30 -20.09
N THR A 112 8.26 -14.54 -20.08
CA THR A 112 7.43 -14.26 -18.90
C THR A 112 7.81 -15.12 -17.71
N GLU A 113 8.13 -16.40 -17.94
CA GLU A 113 8.64 -17.30 -16.89
C GLU A 113 9.96 -16.81 -16.30
N ALA A 114 10.91 -16.41 -17.15
CA ALA A 114 12.21 -15.88 -16.71
C ALA A 114 12.07 -14.58 -15.92
N LEU A 115 11.20 -13.66 -16.36
CA LEU A 115 10.91 -12.41 -15.65
C LEU A 115 10.24 -12.67 -14.28
N ARG A 116 9.29 -13.60 -14.20
CA ARG A 116 8.64 -13.98 -12.92
C ARG A 116 9.64 -14.57 -11.93
N LEU A 117 10.54 -15.45 -12.40
CA LEU A 117 11.59 -16.02 -11.56
C LEU A 117 12.48 -14.93 -10.99
N TYR A 118 12.97 -14.03 -11.82
CA TYR A 118 13.81 -12.91 -11.41
C TYR A 118 13.09 -12.00 -10.38
N LEU A 119 11.83 -11.65 -10.63
CA LEU A 119 11.04 -10.84 -9.69
C LEU A 119 10.85 -11.52 -8.34
N ASN A 120 10.60 -12.83 -8.34
CA ASN A 120 10.44 -13.59 -7.10
C ASN A 120 11.75 -13.62 -6.29
N ASP A 121 12.89 -13.75 -6.95
CA ASP A 121 14.20 -13.70 -6.32
C ASP A 121 14.46 -12.31 -5.72
N GLN A 122 14.18 -11.21 -6.46
CA GLN A 122 14.29 -9.85 -5.93
C GLN A 122 13.37 -9.61 -4.72
N LYS A 123 12.12 -10.06 -4.80
CA LYS A 123 11.17 -9.98 -3.68
C LYS A 123 11.63 -10.76 -2.45
N ALA A 124 12.25 -11.93 -2.64
CA ALA A 124 12.79 -12.75 -1.55
C ALA A 124 14.03 -12.10 -0.93
N HIS A 125 14.90 -11.51 -1.73
CA HIS A 125 16.08 -10.77 -1.32
C HIS A 125 15.70 -9.60 -0.39
N ILE A 126 14.87 -8.67 -0.86
CA ILE A 126 14.36 -7.53 -0.06
C ILE A 126 13.72 -7.99 1.26
N ARG A 127 12.93 -9.08 1.23
CA ARG A 127 12.36 -9.65 2.46
C ARG A 127 13.40 -10.06 3.47
N THR A 128 14.46 -10.71 3.02
CA THR A 128 15.55 -11.16 3.90
C THR A 128 16.24 -9.98 4.58
N GLU A 129 16.49 -8.91 3.83
CA GLU A 129 17.08 -7.70 4.39
C GLU A 129 16.17 -7.04 5.41
N GLU A 130 14.90 -6.84 5.08
CA GLU A 130 13.96 -6.16 5.96
C GLU A 130 13.60 -6.96 7.23
N GLN A 131 13.55 -8.29 7.14
CA GLN A 131 13.12 -9.16 8.24
C GLN A 131 14.26 -9.63 9.12
N ASP A 132 15.45 -9.83 8.55
CA ASP A 132 16.57 -10.44 9.25
C ASP A 132 17.74 -9.46 9.43
N ILE A 133 18.14 -8.73 8.37
CA ILE A 133 19.32 -7.87 8.42
C ILE A 133 19.06 -6.56 9.19
N TYR A 134 18.00 -5.83 8.87
CA TYR A 134 17.78 -4.50 9.48
C TYR A 134 17.41 -4.56 10.98
N PRO A 135 16.66 -5.56 11.48
CA PRO A 135 16.50 -5.73 12.92
C PRO A 135 17.81 -6.02 13.62
N LEU A 136 18.63 -6.93 13.07
CA LEU A 136 19.94 -7.26 13.62
C LEU A 136 20.90 -6.04 13.59
N ALA A 137 20.93 -5.29 12.50
CA ALA A 137 21.72 -4.08 12.38
C ALA A 137 21.35 -3.03 13.45
N ARG A 138 20.06 -2.87 13.75
CA ARG A 138 19.60 -1.98 14.82
C ARG A 138 20.06 -2.41 16.21
N GLU A 139 20.19 -3.71 16.42
CA GLU A 139 20.60 -4.28 17.71
C GLU A 139 22.11 -4.17 17.95
N VAL A 140 22.94 -4.42 16.90
CA VAL A 140 24.38 -4.62 17.09
C VAL A 140 25.26 -3.43 16.64
N LEU A 141 24.78 -2.56 15.73
CA LEU A 141 25.56 -1.44 15.22
C LEU A 141 25.57 -0.26 16.20
N THR A 142 26.75 0.33 16.35
CA THR A 142 26.97 1.50 17.22
C THR A 142 26.51 2.80 16.56
N PRO A 143 26.32 3.90 17.33
CA PRO A 143 26.02 5.22 16.74
C PRO A 143 27.09 5.70 15.74
N ALA A 144 28.35 5.31 15.91
CA ALA A 144 29.45 5.67 14.99
C ALA A 144 29.29 4.90 13.65
N ASP A 145 28.95 3.60 13.73
CA ASP A 145 28.68 2.79 12.54
C ASP A 145 27.49 3.38 11.75
N TRP A 146 26.42 3.77 12.45
CA TRP A 146 25.26 4.41 11.81
C TRP A 146 25.59 5.76 11.19
N ALA A 147 26.47 6.55 11.77
CA ALA A 147 26.90 7.82 11.17
C ALA A 147 27.64 7.61 9.84
N GLU A 148 28.46 6.56 9.72
CA GLU A 148 29.11 6.19 8.47
C GLU A 148 28.10 5.73 7.42
N ILE A 149 27.16 4.85 7.79
CA ILE A 149 26.12 4.34 6.87
C ILE A 149 25.22 5.49 6.42
N ASP A 150 24.74 6.33 7.33
CA ASP A 150 23.89 7.47 7.02
C ASP A 150 24.58 8.40 6.00
N ALA A 151 25.89 8.69 6.18
CA ALA A 151 26.65 9.53 5.24
C ALA A 151 26.73 8.91 3.83
N ALA A 152 26.89 7.58 3.73
CA ALA A 152 26.98 6.89 2.44
C ALA A 152 25.65 6.88 1.67
N PHE A 153 24.52 6.79 2.40
CA PHE A 153 23.19 6.73 1.78
C PHE A 153 22.54 8.09 1.54
N LEU A 154 23.00 9.17 2.16
CA LEU A 154 22.50 10.54 1.90
C LEU A 154 22.74 11.03 0.47
N ASP A 155 23.72 10.47 -0.24
CA ASP A 155 24.03 10.81 -1.64
C ASP A 155 23.36 9.80 -2.61
N ASN A 156 22.14 9.43 -2.33
CA ASN A 156 21.34 8.52 -3.17
C ASN A 156 20.28 9.33 -3.92
N ASP A 157 20.46 9.46 -5.25
CA ASP A 157 19.47 10.04 -6.14
C ASP A 157 18.92 8.92 -7.05
N ASP A 158 17.75 8.38 -6.68
CA ASP A 158 17.06 7.37 -7.48
C ASP A 158 16.74 7.95 -8.86
N PRO A 159 17.22 7.36 -9.97
CA PRO A 159 17.09 7.94 -11.31
C PRO A 159 15.65 7.96 -11.83
N VAL A 160 14.74 7.19 -11.22
CA VAL A 160 13.32 7.12 -11.61
C VAL A 160 12.45 7.89 -10.62
N PHE A 161 12.69 7.71 -9.32
CA PHE A 161 11.84 8.21 -8.25
C PHE A 161 12.50 9.30 -7.38
N GLY A 162 13.73 9.72 -7.70
CA GLY A 162 14.44 10.78 -7.00
C GLY A 162 13.98 12.20 -7.36
N SER A 163 14.61 13.21 -6.73
CA SER A 163 14.24 14.63 -6.88
C SER A 163 14.46 15.20 -8.29
N ALA A 164 15.29 14.53 -9.10
CA ALA A 164 15.54 14.85 -10.49
C ALA A 164 15.58 13.57 -11.34
N ALA A 165 14.40 13.05 -11.71
CA ALA A 165 14.33 11.89 -12.61
C ALA A 165 15.16 12.14 -13.86
N ARG A 166 16.17 11.29 -14.12
CA ARG A 166 17.04 11.44 -15.29
C ARG A 166 16.23 11.32 -16.58
N ALA A 167 16.57 12.13 -17.59
CA ALA A 167 15.81 12.21 -18.83
C ALA A 167 15.63 10.84 -19.51
N GLU A 168 16.61 9.96 -19.40
CA GLU A 168 16.63 8.59 -19.95
C GLU A 168 15.61 7.64 -19.27
N PHE A 169 15.25 7.89 -18.00
CA PHE A 169 14.26 7.10 -17.28
C PHE A 169 12.86 7.74 -17.24
N ARG A 170 12.68 8.90 -17.87
CA ARG A 170 11.41 9.61 -17.87
C ARG A 170 10.30 8.81 -18.57
N GLU A 171 10.62 8.09 -19.65
CA GLU A 171 9.69 7.18 -20.31
C GLU A 171 9.35 5.96 -19.44
N LEU A 172 10.33 5.38 -18.75
CA LEU A 172 10.09 4.30 -17.78
C LEU A 172 9.16 4.79 -16.68
N PHE A 173 9.45 5.97 -16.12
CA PHE A 173 8.60 6.59 -15.11
C PHE A 173 7.17 6.81 -15.62
N HIS A 174 7.00 7.44 -16.81
CA HIS A 174 5.67 7.63 -17.41
C HIS A 174 4.99 6.30 -17.70
N LYS A 175 5.73 5.28 -18.09
CA LYS A 175 5.19 3.97 -18.38
C LYS A 175 4.88 3.18 -17.12
N VAL A 176 5.70 3.24 -16.08
CA VAL A 176 5.39 2.74 -14.73
C VAL A 176 4.17 3.48 -14.19
N ALA A 177 4.11 4.80 -14.35
CA ALA A 177 2.96 5.60 -13.97
C ALA A 177 1.72 5.36 -14.83
N SER A 178 1.86 4.95 -16.11
CA SER A 178 0.74 4.72 -17.04
C SER A 178 0.32 3.25 -17.18
N LEU A 179 1.20 2.31 -16.92
CA LEU A 179 0.95 0.86 -16.96
C LEU A 179 0.77 0.24 -15.59
N ALA A 180 1.05 1.00 -14.53
CA ALA A 180 0.59 0.57 -13.23
C ALA A 180 -0.91 0.32 -13.34
N PRO A 181 -1.41 -0.87 -12.99
CA PRO A 181 -2.78 -1.30 -13.29
C PRO A 181 -3.82 -0.32 -12.79
N VAL A 182 -5.01 -0.44 -13.31
CA VAL A 182 -6.21 0.17 -12.70
C VAL A 182 -6.29 -0.14 -11.19
N SER A 183 -5.59 -1.14 -10.73
CA SER A 183 -5.36 -1.49 -9.32
C SER A 183 -4.12 -0.86 -8.68
N VAL A 184 -3.20 -0.27 -9.46
CA VAL A 184 -1.97 0.42 -9.00
C VAL A 184 -1.72 1.74 -9.74
N GLY A 185 -2.63 2.16 -10.64
CA GLY A 185 -2.66 3.39 -11.42
C GLY A 185 -2.26 3.22 -12.89
N LEU A 186 -3.14 3.68 -13.79
CA LEU A 186 -2.90 4.08 -15.18
C LEU A 186 -2.82 2.96 -16.25
N GLY A 187 -3.91 2.21 -16.47
CA GLY A 187 -4.09 1.40 -17.68
C GLY A 187 -4.85 2.14 -18.77
N GLY A 188 -4.24 2.32 -19.95
CA GLY A 188 -4.92 2.80 -21.15
C GLY A 188 -5.94 1.76 -21.63
N SER A 189 -7.19 2.14 -21.74
CA SER A 189 -8.27 1.35 -22.31
C SER A 189 -8.16 1.39 -23.84
N THR A 190 -8.04 0.23 -24.49
CA THR A 190 -8.48 0.06 -25.86
C THR A 190 -9.99 0.31 -25.91
N ALA A 191 -10.40 1.21 -26.80
CA ALA A 191 -11.80 1.55 -27.04
C ALA A 191 -12.63 0.30 -27.40
N GLY A 192 -13.33 -0.24 -26.40
CA GLY A 192 -14.48 -1.10 -26.56
C GLY A 192 -15.63 -0.36 -25.88
N GLU A 193 -16.62 0.02 -26.69
CA GLU A 193 -17.84 0.69 -26.23
C GLU A 193 -18.48 -0.04 -25.06
N LEU A 194 -18.20 0.42 -23.83
CA LEU A 194 -19.07 0.13 -22.70
C LEU A 194 -20.19 1.16 -22.73
N GLN A 195 -21.33 0.71 -23.21
CA GLN A 195 -22.61 1.39 -23.06
C GLN A 195 -22.73 1.85 -21.61
N SER A 196 -22.83 3.16 -21.44
CA SER A 196 -23.14 3.82 -20.19
C SER A 196 -24.54 3.38 -19.73
N SER A 197 -24.60 2.33 -18.93
CA SER A 197 -25.74 2.13 -18.04
C SER A 197 -25.56 3.08 -16.86
N THR A 198 -26.00 4.32 -16.99
CA THR A 198 -26.24 5.24 -15.91
C THR A 198 -27.42 4.75 -15.07
N THR A 199 -27.21 3.68 -14.33
CA THR A 199 -27.93 3.46 -13.08
C THR A 199 -27.24 4.36 -12.06
N SER A 200 -27.92 5.43 -11.62
CA SER A 200 -27.44 6.30 -10.55
C SER A 200 -27.28 5.43 -9.29
N ALA A 201 -26.05 4.99 -9.02
CA ALA A 201 -25.75 4.21 -7.83
C ALA A 201 -26.19 5.03 -6.61
N GLU A 202 -27.02 4.41 -5.75
CA GLU A 202 -27.61 5.04 -4.57
C GLU A 202 -26.53 5.60 -3.64
N VAL A 203 -26.69 6.85 -3.19
CA VAL A 203 -25.78 7.48 -2.22
C VAL A 203 -25.96 6.79 -0.86
N LEU A 204 -24.91 6.14 -0.39
CA LEU A 204 -24.86 5.46 0.91
C LEU A 204 -24.50 6.44 2.05
N LEU A 205 -23.49 7.28 1.82
CA LEU A 205 -23.04 8.31 2.77
C LEU A 205 -23.03 9.65 2.06
N LYS A 206 -23.63 10.65 2.72
CA LYS A 206 -23.51 12.07 2.35
C LYS A 206 -23.08 12.87 3.55
N VAL A 207 -22.03 13.66 3.39
CA VAL A 207 -21.50 14.58 4.38
C VAL A 207 -21.66 15.98 3.81
N ASP A 208 -22.24 16.89 4.60
CA ASP A 208 -22.53 18.25 4.20
C ASP A 208 -21.99 19.23 5.25
N GLY A 209 -20.99 20.02 4.87
CA GLY A 209 -20.40 21.07 5.67
C GLY A 209 -19.86 20.63 7.04
N LEU A 210 -19.27 19.41 7.12
CA LEU A 210 -18.77 18.84 8.37
C LEU A 210 -17.64 19.67 8.96
N GLU A 211 -17.83 20.17 10.16
CA GLU A 211 -16.80 20.83 10.97
C GLU A 211 -16.52 20.04 12.25
N SER A 212 -15.25 20.03 12.67
CA SER A 212 -14.84 19.42 13.93
C SER A 212 -13.64 20.14 14.52
N CYS A 213 -13.61 20.25 15.86
CA CYS A 213 -12.59 21.00 16.59
C CYS A 213 -11.95 20.15 17.70
N TYR A 214 -10.67 20.38 17.95
CA TYR A 214 -9.96 20.00 19.17
C TYR A 214 -9.70 21.25 20.00
N GLY A 215 -10.53 21.47 21.00
CA GLY A 215 -10.51 22.74 21.76
C GLY A 215 -10.78 23.94 20.84
N ARG A 216 -9.78 24.81 20.66
CA ARG A 216 -9.89 26.00 19.80
C ARG A 216 -9.41 25.77 18.36
N ILE A 217 -8.85 24.59 18.06
CA ILE A 217 -8.27 24.28 16.74
C ILE A 217 -9.36 23.61 15.89
N LYS A 218 -9.76 24.27 14.81
CA LYS A 218 -10.69 23.71 13.83
C LYS A 218 -9.92 22.76 12.91
N ALA A 219 -10.10 21.46 13.12
CA ALA A 219 -9.43 20.41 12.35
C ALA A 219 -10.14 20.10 11.03
N LEU A 220 -11.48 20.23 10.98
CA LEU A 220 -12.28 20.13 9.75
C LEU A 220 -13.04 21.41 9.56
N LYS A 221 -13.04 21.95 8.33
CA LYS A 221 -13.48 23.32 8.02
C LYS A 221 -14.63 23.35 6.99
N GLY A 222 -15.61 22.49 7.15
CA GLY A 222 -16.77 22.44 6.24
C GLY A 222 -16.61 21.38 5.14
N ILE A 223 -16.17 20.17 5.50
CA ILE A 223 -15.99 19.07 4.57
C ILE A 223 -17.33 18.59 4.03
N SER A 224 -17.43 18.51 2.70
CA SER A 224 -18.59 17.92 2.00
C SER A 224 -18.10 16.84 1.03
N LEU A 225 -18.65 15.63 1.13
CA LEU A 225 -18.39 14.53 0.23
C LEU A 225 -19.53 13.49 0.23
N GLU A 226 -19.51 12.61 -0.76
CA GLU A 226 -20.46 11.51 -0.90
C GLU A 226 -19.73 10.20 -1.14
N VAL A 227 -20.34 9.10 -0.70
CA VAL A 227 -19.93 7.72 -1.03
C VAL A 227 -21.16 6.97 -1.53
N ARG A 228 -21.04 6.34 -2.68
CA ARG A 228 -22.12 5.52 -3.26
C ARG A 228 -21.99 4.07 -2.77
N ARG A 229 -23.07 3.29 -2.91
CA ARG A 229 -23.02 1.86 -2.57
C ARG A 229 -22.02 1.11 -3.47
N GLY A 230 -21.15 0.32 -2.83
CA GLY A 230 -20.09 -0.43 -3.50
C GLY A 230 -18.92 0.41 -3.96
N GLU A 231 -18.92 1.72 -3.68
CA GLU A 231 -17.83 2.62 -4.07
C GLU A 231 -16.69 2.58 -3.07
N THR A 232 -15.46 2.60 -3.57
CA THR A 232 -14.25 2.85 -2.79
C THR A 232 -13.82 4.30 -2.99
N VAL A 233 -13.84 5.07 -1.91
CA VAL A 233 -13.43 6.48 -1.89
C VAL A 233 -12.13 6.62 -1.13
N ALA A 234 -11.11 7.23 -1.77
CA ALA A 234 -9.85 7.59 -1.11
C ALA A 234 -9.91 9.03 -0.56
N LEU A 235 -9.48 9.19 0.67
CA LEU A 235 -9.22 10.49 1.30
C LEU A 235 -7.71 10.62 1.50
N VAL A 236 -7.04 11.38 0.64
CA VAL A 236 -5.58 11.52 0.65
C VAL A 236 -5.14 12.88 1.15
N GLY A 237 -3.96 12.97 1.74
CA GLY A 237 -3.43 14.21 2.28
C GLY A 237 -2.26 13.97 3.25
N ALA A 238 -1.48 15.01 3.52
CA ALA A 238 -0.37 14.96 4.45
C ALA A 238 -0.79 14.63 5.90
N ASN A 239 0.17 14.31 6.75
CA ASN A 239 -0.07 14.15 8.18
C ASN A 239 -0.60 15.47 8.76
N GLY A 240 -1.64 15.38 9.59
CA GLY A 240 -2.32 16.56 10.16
C GLY A 240 -3.33 17.24 9.22
N ALA A 241 -3.55 16.76 8.00
CA ALA A 241 -4.56 17.31 7.07
C ALA A 241 -6.00 17.19 7.59
N GLY A 242 -6.28 16.24 8.52
CA GLY A 242 -7.61 16.02 9.09
C GLY A 242 -8.25 14.68 8.73
N LYS A 243 -7.55 13.78 8.03
CA LYS A 243 -8.05 12.47 7.58
C LYS A 243 -8.63 11.61 8.70
N THR A 244 -7.82 11.33 9.73
CA THR A 244 -8.24 10.59 10.94
C THR A 244 -9.39 11.29 11.66
N THR A 245 -9.36 12.62 11.76
CA THR A 245 -10.44 13.40 12.36
C THR A 245 -11.75 13.20 11.61
N PHE A 246 -11.69 13.20 10.28
CA PHE A 246 -12.86 12.97 9.42
C PHE A 246 -13.43 11.55 9.64
N LEU A 247 -12.60 10.50 9.61
CA LEU A 247 -13.07 9.12 9.85
C LEU A 247 -13.64 8.96 11.27
N ARG A 248 -13.02 9.57 12.27
CA ARG A 248 -13.53 9.57 13.66
C ARG A 248 -14.84 10.35 13.79
N ALA A 249 -15.04 11.42 13.02
CA ALA A 249 -16.31 12.12 12.97
C ALA A 249 -17.40 11.27 12.32
N LEU A 250 -17.09 10.52 11.25
CA LEU A 250 -18.02 9.58 10.61
C LEU A 250 -18.41 8.43 11.55
N SER A 251 -17.45 7.85 12.29
CA SER A 251 -17.73 6.78 13.25
C SER A 251 -18.39 7.27 14.54
N GLY A 252 -18.47 8.60 14.77
CA GLY A 252 -19.08 9.20 15.95
C GLY A 252 -18.18 9.21 17.18
N VAL A 253 -16.88 8.94 17.03
CA VAL A 253 -15.86 9.01 18.11
C VAL A 253 -15.43 10.45 18.34
N GLN A 254 -15.29 11.26 17.26
CA GLN A 254 -14.97 12.66 17.32
C GLN A 254 -16.24 13.51 17.18
N PRO A 255 -16.52 14.45 18.10
CA PRO A 255 -17.67 15.33 17.99
C PRO A 255 -17.60 16.25 16.77
N MET A 256 -18.75 16.48 16.16
CA MET A 256 -18.95 17.52 15.14
C MET A 256 -19.26 18.85 15.83
N SER A 257 -18.78 19.96 15.28
CA SER A 257 -19.17 21.32 15.70
C SER A 257 -20.23 21.94 14.80
N ALA A 258 -20.30 21.54 13.52
CA ALA A 258 -21.32 21.94 12.54
C ALA A 258 -21.43 20.91 11.41
N GLY A 259 -22.44 21.06 10.54
CA GLY A 259 -22.69 20.23 9.38
C GLY A 259 -23.62 19.05 9.66
N HIS A 260 -23.82 18.23 8.63
CA HIS A 260 -24.70 17.06 8.67
C HIS A 260 -24.03 15.82 8.08
N ILE A 261 -24.38 14.64 8.60
CA ILE A 261 -23.99 13.34 8.07
C ILE A 261 -25.27 12.51 7.85
N PHE A 262 -25.52 12.16 6.59
CA PHE A 262 -26.59 11.26 6.21
C PHE A 262 -26.01 9.89 5.82
N PHE A 263 -26.54 8.83 6.38
CA PHE A 263 -26.13 7.48 6.09
C PHE A 263 -27.34 6.61 5.80
N ASP A 264 -27.37 5.97 4.63
CA ASP A 264 -28.49 5.14 4.18
C ASP A 264 -29.84 5.91 4.20
N GLY A 265 -29.80 7.20 3.83
CA GLY A 265 -30.94 8.12 3.85
C GLY A 265 -31.32 8.71 5.21
N GLU A 266 -30.68 8.28 6.31
CA GLU A 266 -30.98 8.74 7.67
C GLU A 266 -29.94 9.80 8.14
N ASP A 267 -30.39 10.88 8.80
CA ASP A 267 -29.48 11.83 9.47
C ASP A 267 -28.91 11.19 10.75
N ILE A 268 -27.63 10.92 10.72
CA ILE A 268 -26.90 10.30 11.83
C ILE A 268 -26.01 11.29 12.61
N SER A 269 -26.11 12.59 12.32
CA SER A 269 -25.22 13.62 12.84
C SER A 269 -25.12 13.61 14.37
N LYS A 270 -26.23 13.34 15.05
CA LYS A 270 -26.33 13.32 16.52
C LYS A 270 -26.22 11.94 17.16
N LEU A 271 -26.05 10.89 16.32
CA LEU A 271 -25.97 9.51 16.83
C LEU A 271 -24.60 9.25 17.43
N ARG A 272 -24.60 8.52 18.55
CA ARG A 272 -23.38 8.01 19.20
C ARG A 272 -22.71 6.93 18.36
N ALA A 273 -21.42 6.71 18.60
CA ALA A 273 -20.61 5.73 17.86
C ALA A 273 -21.21 4.31 17.83
N ASP A 274 -21.71 3.81 18.98
CA ASP A 274 -22.35 2.49 19.07
C ASP A 274 -23.60 2.38 18.18
N MET A 275 -24.37 3.45 18.04
CA MET A 275 -25.56 3.50 17.18
C MET A 275 -25.19 3.57 15.70
N ARG A 276 -24.11 4.28 15.33
CA ARG A 276 -23.60 4.31 13.97
C ARG A 276 -23.04 2.94 13.54
N MET A 277 -22.33 2.26 14.44
CA MET A 277 -21.86 0.90 14.19
C MET A 277 -23.03 -0.08 13.96
N ARG A 278 -24.12 0.01 14.74
CA ARG A 278 -25.33 -0.79 14.52
C ARG A 278 -26.01 -0.55 13.17
N ARG A 279 -25.81 0.62 12.56
CA ARG A 279 -26.29 0.95 11.21
C ARG A 279 -25.37 0.44 10.11
N GLY A 280 -24.16 -0.01 10.48
CA GLY A 280 -23.19 -0.61 9.57
C GLY A 280 -22.01 0.29 9.21
N ILE A 281 -21.66 1.28 10.03
CA ILE A 281 -20.40 2.04 9.89
C ILE A 281 -19.38 1.42 10.83
N CYS A 282 -18.37 0.72 10.30
CA CYS A 282 -17.30 0.12 11.10
C CYS A 282 -15.94 0.71 10.70
N GLN A 283 -15.07 0.93 11.67
CA GLN A 283 -13.76 1.53 11.47
C GLN A 283 -12.63 0.60 11.91
N SER A 284 -11.62 0.45 11.05
CA SER A 284 -10.28 0.02 11.43
C SER A 284 -9.46 1.28 11.70
N PRO A 285 -9.12 1.59 12.97
CA PRO A 285 -8.47 2.85 13.32
C PRO A 285 -6.99 2.84 12.99
N GLU A 286 -6.40 4.03 12.88
CA GLU A 286 -4.95 4.26 12.84
C GLU A 286 -4.26 3.60 14.05
N GLY A 287 -3.06 3.06 13.84
CA GLY A 287 -2.29 2.40 14.89
C GLY A 287 -2.85 1.04 15.32
N ARG A 288 -3.74 0.43 14.51
CA ARG A 288 -4.28 -0.94 14.68
C ARG A 288 -5.17 -1.11 15.90
N GLN A 289 -4.77 -0.58 17.06
CA GLN A 289 -5.48 -0.58 18.35
C GLN A 289 -6.04 -1.97 18.73
N VAL A 290 -5.21 -2.99 18.56
CA VAL A 290 -5.56 -4.34 19.00
C VAL A 290 -5.43 -4.47 20.53
N PHE A 291 -6.28 -5.31 21.14
CA PHE A 291 -6.18 -5.60 22.56
C PHE A 291 -5.11 -6.69 22.78
N GLY A 292 -3.86 -6.25 22.99
CA GLY A 292 -2.69 -7.11 23.06
C GLY A 292 -2.79 -8.32 24.00
N PRO A 293 -3.32 -8.16 25.24
CA PRO A 293 -3.49 -9.28 26.18
C PRO A 293 -4.57 -10.29 25.80
N LEU A 294 -5.56 -9.90 24.97
CA LEU A 294 -6.63 -10.79 24.53
C LEU A 294 -6.14 -11.68 23.39
N SER A 295 -6.77 -12.87 23.27
CA SER A 295 -6.51 -13.73 22.12
C SER A 295 -6.92 -13.05 20.81
N ILE A 296 -6.39 -13.52 19.69
CA ILE A 296 -6.77 -13.07 18.35
C ILE A 296 -8.26 -13.32 18.14
N GLU A 297 -8.77 -14.49 18.52
CA GLU A 297 -10.19 -14.84 18.42
C GLU A 297 -11.06 -13.89 19.26
N ASP A 298 -10.66 -13.58 20.51
CA ASP A 298 -11.43 -12.65 21.34
C ASP A 298 -11.44 -11.24 20.75
N ASN A 299 -10.31 -10.77 20.18
CA ASN A 299 -10.27 -9.51 19.44
C ASN A 299 -11.29 -9.47 18.29
N LEU A 300 -11.38 -10.55 17.50
CA LEU A 300 -12.37 -10.65 16.42
C LEU A 300 -13.80 -10.66 16.97
N ARG A 301 -14.08 -11.45 18.00
CA ARG A 301 -15.40 -11.54 18.66
C ARG A 301 -15.87 -10.19 19.22
N LEU A 302 -14.96 -9.35 19.72
CA LEU A 302 -15.29 -7.99 20.14
C LEU A 302 -15.85 -7.14 18.99
N GLY A 303 -15.37 -7.34 17.74
CA GLY A 303 -15.93 -6.68 16.57
C GLY A 303 -17.38 -7.05 16.28
N ALA A 304 -17.81 -8.25 16.70
CA ALA A 304 -19.16 -8.75 16.48
C ALA A 304 -20.14 -8.42 17.63
N TYR A 305 -19.79 -7.56 18.60
CA TYR A 305 -20.60 -7.35 19.81
C TYR A 305 -22.03 -6.87 19.53
N THR A 306 -22.29 -6.25 18.37
CA THR A 306 -23.61 -5.83 17.93
C THR A 306 -24.37 -6.87 17.12
N GLN A 307 -23.73 -8.00 16.77
CA GLN A 307 -24.27 -9.02 15.87
C GLN A 307 -24.97 -10.14 16.64
N PRO A 308 -25.96 -10.81 16.03
CA PRO A 308 -26.60 -11.99 16.62
C PRO A 308 -25.59 -13.11 16.85
N LYS A 309 -25.59 -13.71 18.05
CA LYS A 309 -24.63 -14.75 18.44
C LYS A 309 -24.55 -15.93 17.46
N GLN A 310 -25.66 -16.31 16.85
CA GLN A 310 -25.72 -17.42 15.89
C GLN A 310 -24.92 -17.16 14.59
N GLN A 311 -24.62 -15.89 14.30
CA GLN A 311 -23.92 -15.49 13.07
C GLN A 311 -22.42 -15.35 13.26
N VAL A 312 -21.95 -15.21 14.50
CA VAL A 312 -20.56 -14.90 14.84
C VAL A 312 -19.59 -15.98 14.35
N GLU A 313 -19.93 -17.26 14.52
CA GLU A 313 -19.07 -18.37 14.10
C GLU A 313 -18.90 -18.38 12.56
N GLY A 314 -19.97 -18.17 11.81
CA GLY A 314 -19.91 -18.09 10.36
C GLY A 314 -19.07 -16.90 9.85
N ASP A 315 -19.11 -15.79 10.58
CA ASP A 315 -18.30 -14.62 10.24
C ASP A 315 -16.83 -14.80 10.58
N LEU A 316 -16.53 -15.47 11.72
CA LEU A 316 -15.17 -15.86 12.07
C LEU A 316 -14.53 -16.74 10.97
N GLU A 317 -15.26 -17.73 10.46
CA GLU A 317 -14.73 -18.58 9.39
C GLU A 317 -14.46 -17.79 8.10
N LYS A 318 -15.27 -16.77 7.77
CA LYS A 318 -14.99 -15.88 6.63
C LYS A 318 -13.71 -15.06 6.85
N ILE A 319 -13.52 -14.52 8.07
CA ILE A 319 -12.29 -13.77 8.41
C ILE A 319 -11.08 -14.70 8.37
N TYR A 320 -11.20 -15.92 8.84
CA TYR A 320 -10.13 -16.92 8.79
C TYR A 320 -9.81 -17.40 7.38
N ALA A 321 -10.82 -17.43 6.48
CA ALA A 321 -10.58 -17.70 5.07
C ALA A 321 -9.82 -16.54 4.38
N MET A 322 -10.12 -15.30 4.78
CA MET A 322 -9.43 -14.11 4.27
C MET A 322 -8.02 -13.96 4.85
N PHE A 323 -7.82 -14.32 6.12
CA PHE A 323 -6.56 -14.20 6.87
C PHE A 323 -6.19 -15.53 7.55
N PRO A 324 -5.65 -16.53 6.83
CA PRO A 324 -5.37 -17.86 7.37
C PRO A 324 -4.47 -17.85 8.60
N ILE A 325 -3.50 -16.91 8.65
CA ILE A 325 -2.58 -16.74 9.78
C ILE A 325 -3.30 -16.42 11.11
N LEU A 326 -4.43 -15.70 11.03
CA LEU A 326 -5.24 -15.40 12.22
C LEU A 326 -5.94 -16.66 12.75
N LYS A 327 -6.31 -17.59 11.86
CA LYS A 327 -6.88 -18.89 12.26
C LYS A 327 -5.83 -19.77 12.95
N GLU A 328 -4.65 -19.85 12.36
CA GLU A 328 -3.51 -20.62 12.91
C GLU A 328 -3.17 -20.16 14.32
N LYS A 329 -3.07 -18.85 14.51
CA LYS A 329 -2.66 -18.22 15.77
C LYS A 329 -3.83 -17.81 16.69
N ARG A 330 -5.06 -18.22 16.40
CA ARG A 330 -6.28 -17.67 17.02
C ARG A 330 -6.32 -17.62 18.54
N LYS A 331 -5.63 -18.55 19.21
CA LYS A 331 -5.58 -18.64 20.67
C LYS A 331 -4.41 -17.89 21.31
N LEU A 332 -3.50 -17.36 20.50
CA LEU A 332 -2.36 -16.59 21.00
C LEU A 332 -2.78 -15.15 21.34
N PRO A 333 -2.09 -14.50 22.29
CA PRO A 333 -2.30 -13.09 22.57
C PRO A 333 -2.02 -12.24 21.33
N ALA A 334 -2.91 -11.28 21.02
CA ALA A 334 -2.79 -10.42 19.83
C ALA A 334 -1.50 -9.57 19.81
N GLY A 335 -0.94 -9.26 20.99
CA GLY A 335 0.32 -8.55 21.14
C GLY A 335 1.55 -9.30 20.58
N THR A 336 1.44 -10.63 20.37
CA THR A 336 2.53 -11.46 19.79
C THR A 336 2.58 -11.44 18.26
N LEU A 337 1.59 -10.82 17.63
CA LEU A 337 1.52 -10.70 16.18
C LEU A 337 2.51 -9.65 15.65
N SER A 338 3.05 -9.89 14.45
CA SER A 338 3.79 -8.87 13.71
C SER A 338 2.89 -7.67 13.36
N GLY A 339 3.48 -6.53 13.01
CA GLY A 339 2.73 -5.33 12.65
C GLY A 339 1.68 -5.56 11.56
N GLY A 340 2.01 -6.28 10.50
CA GLY A 340 1.06 -6.60 9.43
C GLY A 340 -0.05 -7.55 9.88
N GLN A 341 0.28 -8.57 10.69
CA GLN A 341 -0.71 -9.47 11.25
C GLN A 341 -1.68 -8.74 12.21
N GLN A 342 -1.18 -7.75 12.97
CA GLN A 342 -2.04 -6.89 13.79
C GLN A 342 -2.97 -6.02 12.93
N GLN A 343 -2.49 -5.56 11.76
CA GLN A 343 -3.31 -4.81 10.81
C GLN A 343 -4.42 -5.68 10.22
N MET A 344 -4.10 -6.91 9.82
CA MET A 344 -5.09 -7.91 9.38
C MET A 344 -6.14 -8.18 10.47
N LEU A 345 -5.70 -8.28 11.73
CA LEU A 345 -6.59 -8.45 12.88
C LEU A 345 -7.51 -7.23 13.08
N ALA A 346 -6.99 -6.00 12.94
CA ALA A 346 -7.78 -4.78 13.07
C ALA A 346 -8.85 -4.66 11.97
N ILE A 347 -8.49 -4.97 10.73
CA ILE A 347 -9.44 -5.03 9.60
C ILE A 347 -10.46 -6.15 9.82
N GLY A 348 -10.01 -7.36 10.17
CA GLY A 348 -10.88 -8.48 10.48
C GLY A 348 -11.88 -8.16 11.59
N ARG A 349 -11.43 -7.49 12.65
CA ARG A 349 -12.30 -7.03 13.74
C ARG A 349 -13.36 -6.04 13.27
N ALA A 350 -13.02 -5.11 12.37
CA ALA A 350 -13.99 -4.18 11.78
C ALA A 350 -15.03 -4.93 10.91
N LEU A 351 -14.58 -5.92 10.13
CA LEU A 351 -15.44 -6.74 9.26
C LEU A 351 -16.42 -7.62 10.04
N MET A 352 -16.05 -8.05 11.25
CA MET A 352 -16.96 -8.79 12.15
C MET A 352 -18.21 -7.99 12.54
N GLY A 353 -18.18 -6.66 12.40
CA GLY A 353 -19.34 -5.78 12.55
C GLY A 353 -20.34 -5.83 11.39
N ARG A 354 -20.05 -6.56 10.31
CA ARG A 354 -20.82 -6.61 9.05
C ARG A 354 -21.11 -5.22 8.47
N PRO A 355 -20.05 -4.45 8.15
CA PRO A 355 -20.23 -3.09 7.69
C PRO A 355 -20.98 -3.00 6.36
N LYS A 356 -21.84 -1.97 6.23
CA LYS A 356 -22.27 -1.43 4.94
C LYS A 356 -21.26 -0.43 4.41
N LEU A 357 -20.51 0.23 5.33
CA LEU A 357 -19.42 1.15 5.06
C LEU A 357 -18.24 0.82 5.97
N LEU A 358 -17.12 0.45 5.37
CA LEU A 358 -15.85 0.20 6.06
C LEU A 358 -14.98 1.44 6.00
N LEU A 359 -14.55 1.94 7.15
CA LEU A 359 -13.62 3.06 7.29
C LEU A 359 -12.24 2.50 7.61
N LEU A 360 -11.23 2.78 6.78
CA LEU A 360 -9.84 2.36 6.95
C LEU A 360 -8.96 3.59 7.16
N ASP A 361 -8.31 3.67 8.30
CA ASP A 361 -7.51 4.82 8.72
C ASP A 361 -6.03 4.46 8.68
N GLU A 362 -5.33 4.92 7.64
CA GLU A 362 -3.92 4.68 7.35
C GLU A 362 -3.50 3.20 7.52
N PRO A 363 -4.20 2.27 6.84
CA PRO A 363 -3.97 0.85 7.03
C PRO A 363 -2.56 0.40 6.58
N SER A 364 -1.88 1.17 5.75
CA SER A 364 -0.52 0.87 5.27
C SER A 364 0.59 1.42 6.18
N MET A 365 0.26 2.30 7.14
CA MET A 365 1.26 3.03 7.91
C MET A 365 2.15 2.11 8.76
N GLY A 366 3.48 2.28 8.62
CA GLY A 366 4.49 1.54 9.39
C GLY A 366 4.53 0.04 9.06
N LEU A 367 4.04 -0.37 7.91
CA LEU A 367 4.17 -1.72 7.38
C LEU A 367 5.33 -1.82 6.38
N ALA A 368 5.94 -3.01 6.32
CA ALA A 368 6.85 -3.36 5.25
C ALA A 368 6.10 -3.41 3.90
N PRO A 369 6.74 -3.10 2.77
CA PRO A 369 6.08 -3.00 1.46
C PRO A 369 5.21 -4.19 1.08
N LEU A 370 5.67 -5.41 1.35
CA LEU A 370 4.90 -6.62 1.10
C LEU A 370 3.58 -6.66 1.87
N LEU A 371 3.61 -6.24 3.14
CA LEU A 371 2.41 -6.21 3.99
C LEU A 371 1.46 -5.09 3.57
N VAL A 372 1.99 -4.00 3.02
CA VAL A 372 1.19 -2.95 2.37
C VAL A 372 0.42 -3.55 1.19
N GLU A 373 1.09 -4.31 0.32
CA GLU A 373 0.46 -4.99 -0.81
C GLU A 373 -0.64 -5.96 -0.35
N GLU A 374 -0.37 -6.78 0.66
CA GLU A 374 -1.37 -7.69 1.24
C GLU A 374 -2.61 -6.94 1.74
N VAL A 375 -2.42 -5.82 2.44
CA VAL A 375 -3.53 -4.98 2.93
C VAL A 375 -4.33 -4.40 1.76
N PHE A 376 -3.67 -3.86 0.74
CA PHE A 376 -4.36 -3.32 -0.43
C PHE A 376 -5.06 -4.41 -1.25
N ASN A 377 -4.52 -5.64 -1.34
CA ASN A 377 -5.18 -6.78 -1.97
C ASN A 377 -6.44 -7.20 -1.23
N VAL A 378 -6.44 -7.11 0.10
CA VAL A 378 -7.66 -7.29 0.90
C VAL A 378 -8.70 -6.21 0.56
N VAL A 379 -8.30 -4.94 0.48
CA VAL A 379 -9.20 -3.84 0.10
C VAL A 379 -9.78 -4.07 -1.30
N LYS A 380 -8.97 -4.49 -2.29
CA LYS A 380 -9.44 -4.85 -3.64
C LYS A 380 -10.45 -6.00 -3.61
N THR A 381 -10.18 -7.03 -2.83
CA THR A 381 -11.08 -8.17 -2.67
C THR A 381 -12.42 -7.73 -2.06
N LEU A 382 -12.40 -6.91 -1.03
CA LEU A 382 -13.63 -6.37 -0.44
C LEU A 382 -14.39 -5.48 -1.42
N LYS A 383 -13.70 -4.63 -2.20
CA LYS A 383 -14.28 -3.83 -3.27
C LYS A 383 -14.97 -4.71 -4.31
N SER A 384 -14.31 -5.78 -4.80
CA SER A 384 -14.89 -6.71 -5.79
C SER A 384 -16.12 -7.45 -5.27
N GLN A 385 -16.26 -7.59 -3.95
CA GLN A 385 -17.44 -8.14 -3.27
C GLN A 385 -18.56 -7.09 -3.07
N GLY A 386 -18.38 -5.85 -3.56
CA GLY A 386 -19.36 -4.77 -3.46
C GLY A 386 -19.37 -4.03 -2.12
N MET A 387 -18.31 -4.14 -1.33
CA MET A 387 -18.14 -3.38 -0.08
C MET A 387 -17.94 -1.88 -0.37
N SER A 388 -18.70 -1.00 0.33
CA SER A 388 -18.41 0.44 0.30
C SER A 388 -17.27 0.75 1.27
N ILE A 389 -16.26 1.48 0.82
CA ILE A 389 -15.03 1.73 1.60
C ILE A 389 -14.68 3.21 1.56
N VAL A 390 -14.32 3.79 2.71
CA VAL A 390 -13.57 5.05 2.78
C VAL A 390 -12.17 4.73 3.30
N LEU A 391 -11.19 5.00 2.47
CA LEU A 391 -9.78 4.73 2.73
C LEU A 391 -9.04 6.05 2.95
N ALA A 392 -8.63 6.37 4.17
CA ALA A 392 -7.76 7.49 4.47
C ALA A 392 -6.29 7.02 4.42
N GLU A 393 -5.47 7.69 3.62
CA GLU A 393 -4.07 7.31 3.40
C GLU A 393 -3.18 8.53 3.18
N GLN A 394 -1.93 8.42 3.64
CA GLN A 394 -0.87 9.34 3.27
C GLN A 394 -0.24 8.96 1.93
N ASN A 395 -0.12 7.66 1.65
CA ASN A 395 0.33 7.17 0.35
C ASN A 395 -0.78 7.38 -0.69
N ALA A 396 -0.83 8.61 -1.24
CA ALA A 396 -1.86 9.02 -2.18
C ALA A 396 -1.92 8.11 -3.42
N PHE A 397 -0.75 7.73 -3.96
CA PHE A 397 -0.68 6.88 -5.14
C PHE A 397 -1.39 5.54 -4.91
N SER A 398 -1.01 4.81 -3.87
CA SER A 398 -1.59 3.49 -3.59
C SER A 398 -3.09 3.54 -3.30
N ALA A 399 -3.54 4.61 -2.61
CA ALA A 399 -4.95 4.77 -2.28
C ALA A 399 -5.80 5.14 -3.51
N LEU A 400 -5.35 6.12 -4.30
CA LEU A 400 -6.06 6.59 -5.49
C LEU A 400 -6.12 5.51 -6.57
N ALA A 401 -5.08 4.67 -6.66
CA ALA A 401 -4.99 3.59 -7.62
C ALA A 401 -6.10 2.54 -7.49
N ILE A 402 -6.61 2.30 -6.28
CA ILE A 402 -7.68 1.34 -6.04
C ILE A 402 -9.05 1.99 -5.86
N ALA A 403 -9.07 3.33 -5.71
CA ALA A 403 -10.29 4.09 -5.47
C ALA A 403 -11.06 4.38 -6.77
N ASP A 404 -12.39 4.38 -6.68
CA ASP A 404 -13.25 4.86 -7.76
C ASP A 404 -13.23 6.39 -7.83
N ARG A 405 -13.17 7.03 -6.65
CA ARG A 405 -13.10 8.47 -6.47
C ARG A 405 -12.16 8.84 -5.33
N GLY A 406 -11.50 9.98 -5.46
CA GLY A 406 -10.61 10.53 -4.46
C GLY A 406 -10.98 11.95 -4.04
N TYR A 407 -10.59 12.29 -2.83
CA TYR A 407 -10.64 13.64 -2.28
C TYR A 407 -9.27 13.97 -1.68
N VAL A 408 -8.72 15.10 -2.07
CA VAL A 408 -7.47 15.61 -1.49
C VAL A 408 -7.81 16.55 -0.35
N LEU A 409 -7.30 16.22 0.83
CA LEU A 409 -7.54 16.98 2.06
C LEU A 409 -6.28 17.74 2.47
N GLU A 410 -6.41 19.07 2.61
CA GLU A 410 -5.33 19.93 3.07
C GLU A 410 -5.82 20.86 4.17
N THR A 411 -5.15 20.79 5.31
CA THR A 411 -5.42 21.68 6.46
C THR A 411 -6.92 21.81 6.80
N GLY A 412 -7.63 20.68 6.75
CA GLY A 412 -9.05 20.58 7.09
C GLY A 412 -10.03 20.98 5.99
N ASN A 413 -9.59 21.18 4.75
CA ASN A 413 -10.43 21.48 3.58
C ASN A 413 -10.20 20.42 2.48
N ILE A 414 -11.24 20.15 1.67
CA ILE A 414 -11.06 19.43 0.41
C ILE A 414 -10.60 20.44 -0.65
N THR A 415 -9.44 20.19 -1.25
CA THR A 415 -8.84 21.06 -2.28
C THR A 415 -9.09 20.52 -3.69
N LEU A 416 -9.08 19.21 -3.86
CA LEU A 416 -9.31 18.56 -5.14
C LEU A 416 -10.24 17.36 -4.99
N THR A 417 -11.02 17.08 -6.02
CA THR A 417 -11.86 15.88 -6.13
C THR A 417 -11.94 15.40 -7.56
N GLY A 418 -11.95 14.10 -7.76
CA GLY A 418 -12.01 13.48 -9.08
C GLY A 418 -12.07 11.96 -8.98
N SER A 419 -12.09 11.26 -10.10
CA SER A 419 -11.82 9.82 -10.11
C SER A 419 -10.39 9.56 -9.59
N GLY A 420 -10.14 8.36 -9.07
CA GLY A 420 -8.78 8.00 -8.62
C GLY A 420 -7.75 8.25 -9.73
N ARG A 421 -8.10 7.92 -10.97
CA ARG A 421 -7.26 8.12 -12.16
C ARG A 421 -6.97 9.60 -12.44
N GLU A 422 -8.00 10.45 -12.50
CA GLU A 422 -7.83 11.89 -12.75
C GLU A 422 -6.91 12.53 -11.71
N LEU A 423 -7.05 12.16 -10.43
CA LEU A 423 -6.22 12.72 -9.36
C LEU A 423 -4.77 12.22 -9.40
N ILE A 424 -4.51 11.00 -9.88
CA ILE A 424 -3.14 10.51 -10.07
C ILE A 424 -2.46 11.28 -11.21
N GLU A 425 -3.21 11.69 -12.26
CA GLU A 425 -2.70 12.45 -13.40
C GLU A 425 -2.59 13.95 -13.11
N ASP A 426 -3.22 14.45 -12.05
CA ASP A 426 -3.21 15.87 -11.68
C ASP A 426 -1.83 16.35 -11.22
N GLU A 427 -1.34 17.46 -11.84
CA GLU A 427 -0.01 18.01 -11.56
C GLU A 427 0.17 18.46 -10.10
N GLN A 428 -0.87 19.01 -9.46
CA GLN A 428 -0.79 19.44 -8.06
C GLN A 428 -0.69 18.26 -7.11
N VAL A 429 -1.46 17.21 -7.36
CA VAL A 429 -1.39 15.95 -6.59
C VAL A 429 -0.02 15.29 -6.77
N ARG A 430 0.50 15.29 -7.99
CA ARG A 430 1.82 14.75 -8.30
C ARG A 430 2.93 15.48 -7.56
N ALA A 431 2.94 16.80 -7.65
CA ALA A 431 3.95 17.63 -6.99
C ALA A 431 3.87 17.55 -5.46
N ALA A 432 2.67 17.52 -4.86
CA ALA A 432 2.50 17.57 -3.41
C ALA A 432 2.62 16.21 -2.72
N TYR A 433 2.19 15.11 -3.37
CA TYR A 433 1.97 13.82 -2.71
C TYR A 433 2.66 12.63 -3.39
N LEU A 434 3.10 12.77 -4.64
CA LEU A 434 3.73 11.69 -5.39
C LEU A 434 5.25 11.88 -5.52
N GLY A 435 5.80 13.00 -5.01
CA GLY A 435 7.23 13.30 -5.02
C GLY A 435 7.75 13.64 -6.42
N MET A 436 6.94 14.27 -7.26
CA MET A 436 7.21 14.54 -8.67
C MET A 436 7.28 16.01 -8.94
#